data_ce244231bde4d517b5e9e20e5957b077
#
_entry.id   ce244231bde4d517b5e9e20e5957b077
#
_cell.length_a   1.000
_cell.length_b   1.000
_cell.length_c   1.000
_cell.angle_alpha   90.00
_cell.angle_beta   90.00
_cell.angle_gamma   90.00
#
_symmetry.space_group_name_H-M   'P 1'
#
loop_
_entity.id
_entity.type
_entity.pdbx_description
1 polymer ?
#
loop_
_entity_poly.entity_id
_entity_poly.type
_entity_poly.pdbx_seq_one_letter_code
_entity_poly.pdbx_strand_id
1 'polypeptide(L)'
;PFGRWLMPSSYDLGLLILKSYLVFKKKQNHIARVDHKPALPPHLREAGERIRHALQTSDPPARKTFIDSPTNLAALQFLIDTGEVIDVSSEVVLSAVQFNRFKLVVRQYLRKNGEATASDLRKALETTRRILIPLLEKLDRDGVTARRGDVRVLREVD
;
A
#
# COMPACT_ATOMS: atom_id res chain seq x y z
N PRO A 1 -29.15 54.69 -4.37
CA PRO A 1 -28.03 53.85 -3.94
C PRO A 1 -28.24 52.44 -4.46
N PHE A 2 -27.60 52.16 -5.60
CA PHE A 2 -27.71 50.85 -6.25
C PHE A 2 -26.62 49.95 -5.68
N GLY A 3 -27.03 48.85 -5.03
CA GLY A 3 -26.16 47.79 -4.56
C GLY A 3 -25.46 47.09 -5.72
N ARG A 4 -24.16 47.13 -5.72
CA ARG A 4 -23.29 46.50 -6.69
C ARG A 4 -23.25 45.00 -6.40
N TRP A 5 -23.93 44.22 -7.23
CA TRP A 5 -23.77 42.76 -7.23
C TRP A 5 -22.40 42.44 -7.82
N LEU A 6 -21.47 42.03 -6.95
CA LEU A 6 -20.19 41.44 -7.34
C LEU A 6 -20.48 40.04 -7.90
N MET A 7 -20.47 39.91 -9.22
CA MET A 7 -20.42 38.60 -9.87
C MET A 7 -19.09 37.95 -9.54
N PRO A 8 -19.06 36.68 -9.09
CA PRO A 8 -17.82 35.98 -8.92
C PRO A 8 -17.08 35.82 -10.25
N SER A 9 -15.81 36.16 -10.27
CA SER A 9 -14.92 36.07 -11.41
C SER A 9 -14.92 34.66 -11.99
N SER A 10 -14.82 34.53 -13.31
CA SER A 10 -14.77 33.25 -14.05
C SER A 10 -13.69 32.29 -13.55
N TYR A 11 -12.71 32.78 -12.78
CA TYR A 11 -11.65 32.01 -12.16
C TYR A 11 -12.13 31.19 -10.95
N ASP A 12 -13.15 31.65 -10.22
CA ASP A 12 -13.72 30.94 -9.07
C ASP A 12 -14.56 29.72 -9.46
N LEU A 13 -15.23 29.78 -10.60
CA LEU A 13 -15.98 28.64 -11.15
C LEU A 13 -15.07 27.50 -11.59
N GLY A 14 -13.91 27.82 -12.18
CA GLY A 14 -12.89 26.81 -12.54
C GLY A 14 -12.31 26.10 -11.33
N LEU A 15 -12.06 26.84 -10.24
CA LEU A 15 -11.52 26.29 -8.99
C LEU A 15 -12.53 25.41 -8.25
N LEU A 16 -13.83 25.76 -8.31
CA LEU A 16 -14.93 24.98 -7.76
C LEU A 16 -15.14 23.67 -8.53
N ILE A 17 -15.03 23.70 -9.85
CA ILE A 17 -15.12 22.53 -10.73
C ILE A 17 -13.92 21.61 -10.48
N LEU A 18 -12.70 22.14 -10.37
CA LEU A 18 -11.50 21.37 -10.04
C LEU A 18 -11.57 20.74 -8.65
N LYS A 19 -12.12 21.43 -7.65
CA LYS A 19 -12.36 20.86 -6.31
C LYS A 19 -13.41 19.76 -6.35
N SER A 20 -14.44 19.84 -7.19
CA SER A 20 -15.44 18.78 -7.34
C SER A 20 -14.90 17.55 -8.06
N TYR A 21 -13.95 17.71 -8.99
CA TYR A 21 -13.27 16.58 -9.66
C TYR A 21 -12.30 15.82 -8.75
N LEU A 22 -11.74 16.47 -7.72
CA LEU A 22 -10.83 15.86 -6.76
C LEU A 22 -11.54 15.08 -5.63
N VAL A 23 -12.86 15.13 -5.57
CA VAL A 23 -13.65 14.49 -4.50
C VAL A 23 -13.79 12.97 -4.72
N PHE A 24 -13.50 12.46 -5.91
CA PHE A 24 -13.65 11.04 -6.22
C PHE A 24 -12.34 10.41 -6.67
N LYS A 25 -11.97 9.29 -6.04
CA LYS A 25 -10.88 8.42 -6.50
C LYS A 25 -11.45 7.22 -7.23
N LYS A 26 -10.96 6.99 -8.45
CA LYS A 26 -11.18 5.73 -9.14
C LYS A 26 -10.11 4.74 -8.70
N LYS A 27 -10.50 3.69 -7.98
CA LYS A 27 -9.62 2.58 -7.63
C LYS A 27 -10.22 1.32 -8.26
N GLN A 28 -9.52 0.79 -9.26
CA GLN A 28 -10.02 -0.32 -10.09
C GLN A 28 -11.40 0.01 -10.68
N ASN A 29 -12.46 -0.77 -10.41
CA ASN A 29 -13.81 -0.55 -10.94
C ASN A 29 -14.74 0.22 -10.00
N HIS A 30 -14.24 0.81 -8.92
CA HIS A 30 -15.05 1.54 -7.95
C HIS A 30 -14.70 3.03 -7.93
N ILE A 31 -15.73 3.87 -7.90
CA ILE A 31 -15.64 5.32 -7.67
C ILE A 31 -16.11 5.58 -6.25
N ALA A 32 -15.22 6.11 -5.40
CA ALA A 32 -15.56 6.48 -4.03
C ALA A 32 -15.17 7.92 -3.73
N ARG A 33 -15.86 8.56 -2.78
CA ARG A 33 -15.42 9.86 -2.25
C ARG A 33 -14.05 9.70 -1.62
N VAL A 34 -13.24 10.77 -1.68
CA VAL A 34 -11.84 10.76 -1.19
C VAL A 34 -11.76 10.48 0.32
N ASP A 35 -12.78 10.87 1.06
CA ASP A 35 -12.94 10.72 2.51
C ASP A 35 -13.68 9.42 2.91
N HIS A 36 -14.22 8.68 1.93
CA HIS A 36 -14.92 7.43 2.21
C HIS A 36 -13.93 6.33 2.59
N LYS A 37 -14.00 5.90 3.85
CA LYS A 37 -13.33 4.68 4.33
C LYS A 37 -14.39 3.59 4.40
N PRO A 38 -14.40 2.64 3.46
CA PRO A 38 -15.37 1.56 3.51
C PRO A 38 -15.19 0.77 4.80
N ALA A 39 -16.27 0.58 5.54
CA ALA A 39 -16.27 -0.26 6.74
C ALA A 39 -16.37 -1.73 6.34
N LEU A 40 -15.65 -2.59 7.06
CA LEU A 40 -15.72 -4.04 6.87
C LEU A 40 -17.15 -4.53 7.16
N PRO A 41 -17.79 -5.25 6.24
CA PRO A 41 -19.13 -5.79 6.43
C PRO A 41 -19.24 -6.58 7.75
N PRO A 42 -20.39 -6.52 8.46
CA PRO A 42 -20.53 -7.17 9.77
C PRO A 42 -20.19 -8.67 9.78
N HIS A 43 -20.56 -9.40 8.74
CA HIS A 43 -20.30 -10.83 8.60
C HIS A 43 -18.81 -11.17 8.31
N LEU A 44 -17.99 -10.19 7.92
CA LEU A 44 -16.55 -10.34 7.70
C LEU A 44 -15.70 -9.79 8.85
N ARG A 45 -16.31 -9.14 9.84
CA ARG A 45 -15.61 -8.40 10.89
C ARG A 45 -14.64 -9.28 11.68
N GLU A 46 -15.12 -10.41 12.16
CA GLU A 46 -14.31 -11.33 12.95
C GLU A 46 -13.12 -11.91 12.14
N ALA A 47 -13.37 -12.30 10.88
CA ALA A 47 -12.32 -12.77 9.99
C ALA A 47 -11.28 -11.66 9.70
N GLY A 48 -11.75 -10.43 9.47
CA GLY A 48 -10.87 -9.28 9.26
C GLY A 48 -9.99 -8.96 10.46
N GLU A 49 -10.55 -9.01 11.68
CA GLU A 49 -9.78 -8.79 12.92
C GLU A 49 -8.71 -9.89 13.11
N ARG A 50 -9.05 -11.16 12.87
CA ARG A 50 -8.06 -12.25 12.92
C ARG A 50 -6.92 -12.02 11.94
N ILE A 51 -7.22 -11.60 10.71
CA ILE A 51 -6.19 -11.31 9.69
C ILE A 51 -5.33 -10.12 10.14
N ARG A 52 -5.93 -9.02 10.61
CA ARG A 52 -5.19 -7.86 11.12
C ARG A 52 -4.24 -8.24 12.24
N HIS A 53 -4.72 -9.02 13.21
CA HIS A 53 -3.92 -9.47 14.34
C HIS A 53 -2.75 -10.36 13.89
N ALA A 54 -3.00 -11.32 13.01
CA ALA A 54 -1.96 -12.22 12.50
C ALA A 54 -0.88 -11.47 11.68
N LEU A 55 -1.22 -10.35 11.03
CA LEU A 55 -0.28 -9.52 10.28
C LEU A 55 0.51 -8.52 11.14
N GLN A 56 0.29 -8.47 12.45
CA GLN A 56 1.07 -7.61 13.36
C GLN A 56 2.42 -8.23 13.76
N THR A 57 2.63 -9.50 13.48
CA THR A 57 3.87 -10.21 13.82
C THR A 57 5.01 -9.85 12.86
N SER A 58 6.26 -10.02 13.32
CA SER A 58 7.47 -9.79 12.49
C SER A 58 7.60 -10.79 11.33
N ASP A 59 7.06 -12.00 11.49
CA ASP A 59 7.00 -13.06 10.46
C ASP A 59 5.53 -13.50 10.27
N PRO A 60 4.73 -12.74 9.51
CA PRO A 60 3.32 -13.05 9.29
C PRO A 60 3.14 -14.39 8.57
N PRO A 61 2.01 -15.09 8.84
CA PRO A 61 1.69 -16.35 8.19
C PRO A 61 1.65 -16.25 6.67
N ALA A 62 1.81 -17.38 5.99
CA ALA A 62 1.65 -17.44 4.55
C ALA A 62 0.21 -17.08 4.13
N ARG A 63 0.05 -16.47 2.95
CA ARG A 63 -1.26 -16.07 2.41
C ARG A 63 -2.30 -17.19 2.45
N LYS A 64 -1.89 -18.43 2.21
CA LYS A 64 -2.78 -19.62 2.24
C LYS A 64 -3.52 -19.80 3.56
N THR A 65 -2.96 -19.35 4.68
CA THR A 65 -3.59 -19.40 6.00
C THR A 65 -4.80 -18.46 6.10
N PHE A 66 -4.89 -17.46 5.23
CA PHE A 66 -5.95 -16.46 5.22
C PHE A 66 -7.02 -16.71 4.13
N ILE A 67 -6.93 -17.82 3.41
CA ILE A 67 -7.85 -18.16 2.31
C ILE A 67 -8.42 -19.57 2.47
N ASP A 68 -8.45 -20.09 3.69
CA ASP A 68 -8.95 -21.43 4.04
C ASP A 68 -10.48 -21.54 4.00
N SER A 69 -11.17 -20.41 3.95
CA SER A 69 -12.63 -20.35 3.83
C SER A 69 -13.08 -19.18 2.93
N PRO A 70 -14.28 -19.24 2.34
CA PRO A 70 -14.83 -18.13 1.54
C PRO A 70 -14.92 -16.82 2.33
N THR A 71 -15.25 -16.89 3.63
CA THR A 71 -15.34 -15.72 4.51
C THR A 71 -13.97 -15.08 4.74
N ASN A 72 -12.93 -15.88 4.99
CA ASN A 72 -11.57 -15.39 5.17
C ASN A 72 -11.02 -14.80 3.86
N LEU A 73 -11.28 -15.46 2.73
CA LEU A 73 -10.91 -14.94 1.41
C LEU A 73 -11.57 -13.59 1.13
N ALA A 74 -12.87 -13.45 1.39
CA ALA A 74 -13.60 -12.19 1.19
C ALA A 74 -13.09 -11.09 2.13
N ALA A 75 -12.79 -11.41 3.39
CA ALA A 75 -12.22 -10.46 4.33
C ALA A 75 -10.82 -10.01 3.90
N LEU A 76 -9.95 -10.93 3.48
CA LEU A 76 -8.61 -10.59 2.97
C LEU A 76 -8.71 -9.70 1.75
N GLN A 77 -9.58 -10.04 0.77
CA GLN A 77 -9.78 -9.23 -0.44
C GLN A 77 -10.24 -7.81 -0.08
N PHE A 78 -11.20 -7.67 0.84
CA PHE A 78 -11.64 -6.37 1.31
C PHE A 78 -10.49 -5.54 1.91
N LEU A 79 -9.64 -6.15 2.76
CA LEU A 79 -8.49 -5.48 3.36
C LEU A 79 -7.42 -5.07 2.32
N ILE A 80 -7.26 -5.86 1.26
CA ILE A 80 -6.39 -5.51 0.12
C ILE A 80 -6.99 -4.33 -0.66
N ASP A 81 -8.29 -4.37 -0.97
CA ASP A 81 -8.97 -3.32 -1.75
C ASP A 81 -8.99 -1.98 -1.00
N THR A 82 -9.13 -2.00 0.32
CA THR A 82 -9.04 -0.81 1.18
C THR A 82 -7.60 -0.31 1.37
N GLY A 83 -6.61 -1.12 1.03
CA GLY A 83 -5.19 -0.80 1.17
C GLY A 83 -4.66 -0.97 2.60
N GLU A 84 -5.40 -1.63 3.48
CA GLU A 84 -4.92 -2.01 4.82
C GLU A 84 -3.91 -3.16 4.75
N VAL A 85 -4.07 -4.03 3.77
CA VAL A 85 -3.17 -5.13 3.47
C VAL A 85 -2.58 -4.95 2.07
N ILE A 86 -1.29 -5.20 1.95
CA ILE A 86 -0.56 -5.15 0.67
C ILE A 86 -0.33 -6.56 0.18
N ASP A 87 -0.80 -6.84 -1.02
CA ASP A 87 -0.51 -8.07 -1.74
C ASP A 87 0.91 -7.99 -2.32
N VAL A 88 1.83 -8.71 -1.71
CA VAL A 88 3.26 -8.68 -2.09
C VAL A 88 3.52 -9.72 -3.17
N SER A 89 3.02 -10.95 -2.96
CA SER A 89 3.11 -12.07 -3.91
C SER A 89 1.98 -13.07 -3.68
N SER A 90 1.92 -14.12 -4.51
CA SER A 90 0.98 -15.24 -4.34
C SER A 90 1.06 -15.91 -2.97
N GLU A 91 2.18 -15.79 -2.27
CA GLU A 91 2.42 -16.45 -0.98
C GLU A 91 2.49 -15.49 0.22
N VAL A 92 2.75 -14.20 -0.04
CA VAL A 92 3.05 -13.22 1.00
C VAL A 92 2.10 -12.02 0.92
N VAL A 93 1.45 -11.74 2.04
CA VAL A 93 0.71 -10.51 2.29
C VAL A 93 1.30 -9.83 3.53
N LEU A 94 1.33 -8.50 3.54
CA LEU A 94 1.83 -7.69 4.66
C LEU A 94 0.79 -6.64 5.03
N SER A 95 0.76 -6.21 6.29
CA SER A 95 0.04 -4.99 6.63
C SER A 95 0.68 -3.79 5.92
N ALA A 96 -0.12 -2.79 5.57
CA ALA A 96 0.39 -1.57 4.93
C ALA A 96 1.45 -0.87 5.80
N VAL A 97 1.29 -0.92 7.11
CA VAL A 97 2.25 -0.37 8.08
C VAL A 97 3.61 -1.07 7.96
N GLN A 98 3.61 -2.41 7.97
CA GLN A 98 4.84 -3.20 7.88
C GLN A 98 5.51 -3.04 6.51
N PHE A 99 4.73 -3.08 5.43
CA PHE A 99 5.25 -2.86 4.08
C PHE A 99 5.92 -1.49 3.94
N ASN A 100 5.28 -0.43 4.42
CA ASN A 100 5.82 0.93 4.37
C ASN A 100 7.08 1.07 5.24
N ARG A 101 7.11 0.45 6.43
CA ARG A 101 8.31 0.38 7.28
C ARG A 101 9.46 -0.29 6.54
N PHE A 102 9.25 -1.44 5.94
CA PHE A 102 10.26 -2.16 5.18
C PHE A 102 10.76 -1.35 3.98
N LYS A 103 9.85 -0.75 3.22
CA LYS A 103 10.18 0.14 2.10
C LYS A 103 11.07 1.31 2.55
N LEU A 104 10.76 1.92 3.70
CA LEU A 104 11.55 3.02 4.24
C LEU A 104 12.96 2.57 4.62
N VAL A 105 13.10 1.45 5.34
CA VAL A 105 14.41 0.90 5.74
C VAL A 105 15.26 0.55 4.52
N VAL A 106 14.68 -0.10 3.50
CA VAL A 106 15.39 -0.41 2.24
C VAL A 106 15.90 0.87 1.58
N ARG A 107 15.05 1.90 1.46
CA ARG A 107 15.45 3.18 0.86
C ARG A 107 16.57 3.87 1.65
N GLN A 108 16.48 3.89 2.97
CA GLN A 108 17.51 4.48 3.82
C GLN A 108 18.83 3.74 3.72
N TYR A 109 18.78 2.40 3.73
CA TYR A 109 19.98 1.57 3.58
C TYR A 109 20.69 1.82 2.25
N LEU A 110 19.92 1.80 1.15
CA LEU A 110 20.45 2.01 -0.20
C LEU A 110 20.95 3.45 -0.41
N ARG A 111 20.30 4.45 0.18
CA ARG A 111 20.81 5.85 0.15
C ARG A 111 22.16 5.98 0.83
N LYS A 112 22.35 5.26 1.95
CA LYS A 112 23.59 5.32 2.73
C LYS A 112 24.74 4.56 2.07
N ASN A 113 24.44 3.39 1.48
CA ASN A 113 25.46 2.44 1.02
C ASN A 113 25.61 2.38 -0.52
N GLY A 114 24.71 3.04 -1.27
CA GLY A 114 24.65 3.00 -2.73
C GLY A 114 23.98 1.75 -3.26
N GLU A 115 24.43 0.58 -2.82
CA GLU A 115 23.92 -0.73 -3.22
C GLU A 115 23.84 -1.69 -2.02
N ALA A 116 23.09 -2.79 -2.17
CA ALA A 116 22.99 -3.83 -1.14
C ALA A 116 22.66 -5.19 -1.73
N THR A 117 23.22 -6.23 -1.13
CA THR A 117 22.81 -7.61 -1.40
C THR A 117 21.49 -7.95 -0.69
N ALA A 118 20.80 -9.01 -1.13
CA ALA A 118 19.64 -9.52 -0.41
C ALA A 118 19.97 -9.92 1.04
N SER A 119 21.19 -10.39 1.30
CA SER A 119 21.64 -10.74 2.65
C SER A 119 21.74 -9.53 3.56
N ASP A 120 22.27 -8.42 3.06
CA ASP A 120 22.41 -7.17 3.80
C ASP A 120 21.03 -6.60 4.16
N LEU A 121 20.13 -6.55 3.17
CA LEU A 121 18.76 -6.08 3.38
C LEU A 121 17.97 -6.98 4.33
N ARG A 122 18.20 -8.31 4.30
CA ARG A 122 17.58 -9.23 5.25
C ARG A 122 17.97 -8.93 6.70
N LYS A 123 19.25 -8.66 6.92
CA LYS A 123 19.76 -8.28 8.26
C LYS A 123 19.18 -6.93 8.69
N ALA A 124 19.19 -5.94 7.79
CA ALA A 124 18.69 -4.61 8.08
C ALA A 124 17.17 -4.57 8.38
N LEU A 125 16.40 -5.47 7.79
CA LEU A 125 14.96 -5.59 7.98
C LEU A 125 14.58 -6.55 9.10
N GLU A 126 15.53 -7.30 9.66
CA GLU A 126 15.29 -8.33 10.68
C GLU A 126 14.19 -9.32 10.28
N THR A 127 14.19 -9.74 9.01
CA THR A 127 13.12 -10.56 8.44
C THR A 127 13.65 -11.88 7.86
N THR A 128 12.72 -12.74 7.47
CA THR A 128 13.04 -14.02 6.85
C THR A 128 13.21 -13.89 5.32
N ARG A 129 13.93 -14.84 4.71
CA ARG A 129 14.09 -14.89 3.25
C ARG A 129 12.77 -15.06 2.52
N ARG A 130 11.81 -15.74 3.15
CA ARG A 130 10.45 -15.95 2.65
C ARG A 130 9.72 -14.64 2.38
N ILE A 131 9.89 -13.66 3.25
CA ILE A 131 9.27 -12.33 3.13
C ILE A 131 10.12 -11.42 2.27
N LEU A 132 11.45 -11.44 2.47
CA LEU A 132 12.36 -10.51 1.82
C LEU A 132 12.32 -10.61 0.30
N ILE A 133 12.45 -11.81 -0.26
CA ILE A 133 12.57 -11.96 -1.71
C ILE A 133 11.32 -11.42 -2.44
N PRO A 134 10.09 -11.82 -2.09
CA PRO A 134 8.89 -11.22 -2.68
C PRO A 134 8.76 -9.71 -2.44
N LEU A 135 9.16 -9.23 -1.26
CA LEU A 135 9.17 -7.79 -0.96
C LEU A 135 10.07 -7.02 -1.93
N LEU A 136 11.30 -7.50 -2.13
CA LEU A 136 12.26 -6.84 -3.03
C LEU A 136 11.77 -6.88 -4.49
N GLU A 137 11.21 -7.99 -4.94
CA GLU A 137 10.59 -8.10 -6.27
C GLU A 137 9.40 -7.14 -6.44
N LYS A 138 8.62 -6.94 -5.38
CA LYS A 138 7.53 -5.96 -5.36
C LYS A 138 8.08 -4.54 -5.45
N LEU A 139 9.13 -4.20 -4.71
CA LEU A 139 9.77 -2.89 -4.76
C LEU A 139 10.42 -2.61 -6.12
N ASP A 140 11.00 -3.63 -6.77
CA ASP A 140 11.53 -3.54 -8.14
C ASP A 140 10.41 -3.25 -9.15
N ARG A 141 9.26 -3.97 -9.05
CA ARG A 141 8.07 -3.71 -9.89
C ARG A 141 7.45 -2.34 -9.65
N ASP A 142 7.43 -1.89 -8.40
CA ASP A 142 6.90 -0.58 -8.03
C ASP A 142 7.86 0.58 -8.39
N GLY A 143 9.02 0.27 -9.00
CA GLY A 143 9.99 1.26 -9.44
C GLY A 143 10.76 1.94 -8.31
N VAL A 144 10.75 1.35 -7.10
CA VAL A 144 11.49 1.88 -5.94
C VAL A 144 12.95 1.47 -5.99
N THR A 145 13.21 0.23 -6.40
CA THR A 145 14.54 -0.35 -6.53
C THR A 145 14.74 -0.95 -7.91
N ALA A 146 15.98 -1.23 -8.26
CA ALA A 146 16.35 -1.98 -9.45
C ALA A 146 17.41 -3.02 -9.10
N ARG A 147 17.26 -4.23 -9.66
CA ARG A 147 18.25 -5.29 -9.51
C ARG A 147 19.38 -5.11 -10.51
N ARG A 148 20.62 -5.17 -10.03
CA ARG A 148 21.86 -5.18 -10.84
C ARG A 148 22.70 -6.40 -10.43
N GLY A 149 22.58 -7.49 -11.18
CA GLY A 149 23.26 -8.75 -10.80
C GLY A 149 22.76 -9.27 -9.45
N ASP A 150 23.66 -9.35 -8.47
CA ASP A 150 23.37 -9.83 -7.11
C ASP A 150 23.00 -8.72 -6.12
N VAL A 151 23.12 -7.46 -6.52
CA VAL A 151 22.79 -6.30 -5.70
C VAL A 151 21.55 -5.57 -6.19
N ARG A 152 21.01 -4.73 -5.31
CA ARG A 152 19.94 -3.77 -5.61
C ARG A 152 20.43 -2.36 -5.36
N VAL A 153 19.90 -1.44 -6.16
CA VAL A 153 20.15 -0.01 -6.07
C VAL A 153 18.81 0.73 -6.00
N LEU A 154 18.80 1.95 -5.49
CA LEU A 154 17.65 2.81 -5.64
C LEU A 154 17.43 3.14 -7.12
N ARG A 155 16.17 3.14 -7.54
CA ARG A 155 15.80 3.71 -8.82
C ARG A 155 15.71 5.23 -8.64
N GLU A 156 16.55 5.95 -9.37
CA GLU A 156 16.42 7.40 -9.46
C GLU A 156 15.10 7.69 -10.17
N VAL A 157 14.27 8.49 -9.53
CA VAL A 157 13.09 9.06 -10.17
C VAL A 157 13.58 10.36 -10.79
N ASP A 158 13.70 10.39 -12.11
CA ASP A 158 13.89 11.62 -12.87
C ASP A 158 12.74 12.59 -12.63
#